data_3d8e1fbb57ba9c0de0633764f6eb8403
#
_entry.id   3d8e1fbb57ba9c0de0633764f6eb8403
#
_cell.length_a   1.000
_cell.length_b   1.000
_cell.length_c   1.000
_cell.angle_alpha   90.00
_cell.angle_beta   90.00
_cell.angle_gamma   90.00
#
_symmetry.space_group_name_H-M   'P 1'
#
loop_
_entity.id
_entity.type
_entity.pdbx_description
1 polymer ?
#
loop_
_entity_poly.entity_id
_entity_poly.type
_entity_poly.pdbx_seq_one_letter_code
_entity_poly.pdbx_strand_id
1 'polypeptide(L)'
;VPLDPSYPVSRLQYIVEDTAAPIIVSTRSLRDDVPSASARVVLVDDDQALSGYPAHRPAVATAQEQLAYVIHTSGSSGRPKGVQISHRNAVSFLLASHRYFPIRQGDTLLAVTTLSFDISVLEIFLPLLGGGRIRLVSRDAISDGAQLQRILQDEPITYLQATPSTWKILLKSGWHSHPGLTMLCGGEAMPVALANQLTAGGGQLWNCYGPTETTVWSTYECVEPGIDRITIGRPIANEKAYILDARLQPVPIGVTGVLYIGGPGVSDRKSVV
;
A
#
# COMPACT_ATOMS: atom_id res chain seq x y z
N VAL A 1 10.48 -1.14 -9.26
CA VAL A 1 9.30 -0.78 -10.07
C VAL A 1 8.45 -2.02 -10.24
N PRO A 2 7.26 -2.12 -9.67
CA PRO A 2 6.37 -3.26 -9.88
C PRO A 2 5.68 -3.18 -11.25
N LEU A 3 5.57 -4.34 -11.91
CA LEU A 3 4.87 -4.53 -13.18
C LEU A 3 3.76 -5.57 -12.95
N ASP A 4 2.51 -5.14 -12.87
CA ASP A 4 1.38 -6.05 -12.67
C ASP A 4 1.03 -6.73 -14.02
N PRO A 5 1.12 -8.05 -14.15
CA PRO A 5 0.87 -8.76 -15.41
C PRO A 5 -0.56 -8.60 -15.94
N SER A 6 -1.49 -8.13 -15.12
CA SER A 6 -2.86 -7.83 -15.56
C SER A 6 -3.01 -6.48 -16.26
N TYR A 7 -1.98 -5.65 -16.25
CA TYR A 7 -2.04 -4.39 -16.97
C TYR A 7 -1.98 -4.61 -18.48
N PRO A 8 -2.62 -3.74 -19.29
CA PRO A 8 -2.44 -3.76 -20.72
C PRO A 8 -0.97 -3.70 -21.11
N VAL A 9 -0.55 -4.43 -22.13
CA VAL A 9 0.84 -4.50 -22.61
C VAL A 9 1.41 -3.09 -22.88
N SER A 10 0.61 -2.19 -23.47
CA SER A 10 1.01 -0.81 -23.72
C SER A 10 1.35 -0.03 -22.46
N ARG A 11 0.67 -0.33 -21.34
CA ARG A 11 0.97 0.28 -20.03
C ARG A 11 2.27 -0.28 -19.46
N LEU A 12 2.48 -1.59 -19.54
CA LEU A 12 3.72 -2.23 -19.10
C LEU A 12 4.92 -1.70 -19.88
N GLN A 13 4.78 -1.62 -21.19
CA GLN A 13 5.80 -1.06 -22.08
C GLN A 13 6.15 0.38 -21.70
N TYR A 14 5.14 1.23 -21.51
CA TYR A 14 5.35 2.60 -21.08
C TYR A 14 6.13 2.69 -19.75
N ILE A 15 5.76 1.89 -18.74
CA ILE A 15 6.44 1.87 -17.44
C ILE A 15 7.92 1.47 -17.57
N VAL A 16 8.21 0.46 -18.39
CA VAL A 16 9.59 -0.01 -18.62
C VAL A 16 10.41 1.04 -19.35
N GLU A 17 9.84 1.69 -20.36
CA GLU A 17 10.50 2.77 -21.11
C GLU A 17 10.75 4.01 -20.23
N ASP A 18 9.73 4.45 -19.48
CA ASP A 18 9.78 5.62 -18.59
C ASP A 18 10.84 5.46 -17.49
N THR A 19 10.97 4.25 -16.95
CA THR A 19 11.94 3.97 -15.88
C THR A 19 13.33 3.61 -16.39
N ALA A 20 13.48 3.33 -17.68
CA ALA A 20 14.72 2.85 -18.29
C ALA A 20 15.39 1.73 -17.46
N ALA A 21 14.57 0.85 -16.85
CA ALA A 21 15.04 -0.19 -15.94
C ALA A 21 16.02 -1.14 -16.65
N PRO A 22 17.24 -1.32 -16.15
CA PRO A 22 18.23 -2.17 -16.82
C PRO A 22 17.96 -3.67 -16.62
N ILE A 23 17.16 -4.03 -15.62
CA ILE A 23 16.86 -5.42 -15.26
C ILE A 23 15.36 -5.54 -14.98
N ILE A 24 14.74 -6.60 -15.52
CA ILE A 24 13.38 -7.02 -15.20
C ILE A 24 13.49 -8.39 -14.53
N VAL A 25 12.92 -8.51 -13.35
CA VAL A 25 12.80 -9.79 -12.62
C VAL A 25 11.44 -10.39 -12.93
N SER A 26 11.40 -11.64 -13.37
CA SER A 26 10.16 -12.32 -13.79
C SER A 26 10.21 -13.81 -13.46
N THR A 27 9.17 -14.55 -13.83
CA THR A 27 9.12 -16.02 -13.82
C THR A 27 9.04 -16.54 -15.25
N ARG A 28 9.29 -17.84 -15.45
CA ARG A 28 9.16 -18.48 -16.78
C ARG A 28 7.76 -18.32 -17.36
N SER A 29 6.74 -18.44 -16.51
CA SER A 29 5.33 -18.32 -16.92
C SER A 29 4.95 -16.93 -17.42
N LEU A 30 5.66 -15.88 -17.01
CA LEU A 30 5.40 -14.48 -17.36
C LEU A 30 6.43 -13.92 -18.36
N ARG A 31 7.36 -14.74 -18.84
CA ARG A 31 8.45 -14.28 -19.70
C ARG A 31 7.96 -13.61 -20.98
N ASP A 32 6.94 -14.21 -21.59
CA ASP A 32 6.43 -13.74 -22.89
C ASP A 32 5.55 -12.48 -22.75
N ASP A 33 5.07 -12.22 -21.52
CA ASP A 33 4.30 -11.00 -21.18
C ASP A 33 5.20 -9.80 -20.87
N VAL A 34 6.52 -10.04 -20.69
CA VAL A 34 7.49 -8.95 -20.44
C VAL A 34 7.66 -8.14 -21.71
N PRO A 35 7.42 -6.80 -21.68
CA PRO A 35 7.63 -5.97 -22.86
C PRO A 35 9.03 -6.08 -23.40
N SER A 36 9.16 -6.14 -24.72
CA SER A 36 10.46 -6.10 -25.42
C SER A 36 11.13 -4.76 -25.16
N ALA A 37 12.13 -4.76 -24.28
CA ALA A 37 12.93 -3.60 -23.94
C ALA A 37 14.40 -3.98 -23.96
N SER A 38 15.27 -2.99 -23.88
CA SER A 38 16.71 -3.19 -23.72
C SER A 38 17.11 -3.80 -22.36
N ALA A 39 16.12 -4.04 -21.47
CA ALA A 39 16.33 -4.59 -20.15
C ALA A 39 16.70 -6.08 -20.19
N ARG A 40 17.67 -6.47 -19.36
CA ARG A 40 17.98 -7.89 -19.12
C ARG A 40 16.89 -8.53 -18.28
N VAL A 41 16.26 -9.60 -18.77
CA VAL A 41 15.29 -10.39 -17.99
C VAL A 41 16.03 -11.44 -17.16
N VAL A 42 15.71 -11.48 -15.85
CA VAL A 42 16.19 -12.48 -14.88
C VAL A 42 15.00 -13.28 -14.39
N LEU A 43 15.03 -14.60 -14.58
CA LEU A 43 13.95 -15.50 -14.14
C LEU A 43 14.31 -16.05 -12.76
N VAL A 44 13.45 -15.80 -11.76
CA VAL A 44 13.69 -16.23 -10.36
C VAL A 44 13.35 -17.70 -10.11
N ASP A 45 12.67 -18.36 -11.04
CA ASP A 45 12.37 -19.81 -11.04
C ASP A 45 13.30 -20.59 -11.98
N ASP A 46 14.45 -20.01 -12.35
CA ASP A 46 15.54 -20.69 -13.07
C ASP A 46 16.71 -20.97 -12.12
N ASP A 47 16.63 -22.11 -11.43
CA ASP A 47 17.65 -22.54 -10.46
C ASP A 47 19.04 -22.64 -11.09
N GLN A 48 19.13 -23.01 -12.36
CA GLN A 48 20.38 -23.13 -13.10
C GLN A 48 21.05 -21.77 -13.33
N ALA A 49 20.24 -20.75 -13.67
CA ALA A 49 20.72 -19.39 -13.86
C ALA A 49 21.13 -18.71 -12.53
N LEU A 50 20.52 -19.14 -11.41
CA LEU A 50 20.76 -18.54 -10.09
C LEU A 50 21.84 -19.27 -9.28
N SER A 51 22.16 -20.53 -9.58
CA SER A 51 23.07 -21.37 -8.81
C SER A 51 24.50 -20.82 -8.69
N GLY A 52 24.93 -19.99 -9.63
CA GLY A 52 26.25 -19.35 -9.61
C GLY A 52 26.36 -18.09 -8.72
N TYR A 53 25.26 -17.63 -8.13
CA TYR A 53 25.25 -16.41 -7.31
C TYR A 53 25.34 -16.73 -5.82
N PRO A 54 26.03 -15.86 -5.02
CA PRO A 54 26.11 -16.02 -3.58
C PRO A 54 24.71 -15.91 -2.90
N ALA A 55 24.43 -16.81 -1.97
CA ALA A 55 23.18 -16.79 -1.19
C ALA A 55 23.23 -15.86 0.04
N HIS A 56 24.38 -15.24 0.31
CA HIS A 56 24.51 -14.30 1.43
C HIS A 56 24.11 -12.87 1.02
N ARG A 57 23.78 -12.06 2.01
CA ARG A 57 23.43 -10.64 1.82
C ARG A 57 24.56 -9.91 1.12
N PRO A 58 24.29 -9.20 0.00
CA PRO A 58 25.30 -8.36 -0.65
C PRO A 58 25.79 -7.26 0.30
N ALA A 59 27.10 -7.01 0.32
CA ALA A 59 27.73 -5.93 1.09
C ALA A 59 27.59 -4.59 0.37
N VAL A 60 26.36 -4.15 0.09
CA VAL A 60 26.06 -2.87 -0.56
C VAL A 60 25.58 -1.89 0.49
N ALA A 61 26.28 -0.74 0.61
CA ALA A 61 25.82 0.37 1.45
C ALA A 61 24.60 1.04 0.78
N THR A 62 23.53 1.17 1.52
CA THR A 62 22.30 1.85 1.07
C THR A 62 22.19 3.19 1.79
N ALA A 63 22.15 4.29 1.04
CA ALA A 63 21.90 5.61 1.61
C ALA A 63 20.37 5.83 1.78
N GLN A 64 20.01 6.66 2.76
CA GLN A 64 18.61 6.95 3.06
C GLN A 64 17.87 7.63 1.90
N GLU A 65 18.61 8.38 1.07
CA GLU A 65 18.09 9.14 -0.09
C GLU A 65 17.98 8.28 -1.36
N GLN A 66 18.51 7.06 -1.35
CA GLN A 66 18.31 6.14 -2.47
C GLN A 66 16.85 5.71 -2.56
N LEU A 67 16.41 5.43 -3.79
CA LEU A 67 15.04 4.97 -4.03
C LEU A 67 14.81 3.59 -3.43
N ALA A 68 13.71 3.46 -2.67
CA ALA A 68 13.20 2.19 -2.22
C ALA A 68 12.30 1.57 -3.30
N TYR A 69 11.43 2.38 -3.90
CA TYR A 69 10.53 1.94 -4.97
C TYR A 69 10.04 3.09 -5.83
N VAL A 70 9.52 2.75 -7.01
CA VAL A 70 8.79 3.65 -7.90
C VAL A 70 7.46 2.99 -8.26
N ILE A 71 6.35 3.68 -8.01
CA ILE A 71 5.00 3.20 -8.36
C ILE A 71 4.34 4.22 -9.30
N HIS A 72 3.77 3.73 -10.41
CA HIS A 72 3.12 4.56 -11.40
C HIS A 72 1.64 4.76 -11.06
N THR A 73 1.26 6.01 -10.86
CA THR A 73 -0.13 6.44 -10.64
C THR A 73 -0.74 6.98 -11.93
N SER A 74 -2.08 7.00 -12.02
CA SER A 74 -2.78 7.66 -13.13
C SER A 74 -2.57 9.18 -13.07
N GLY A 75 -1.81 9.71 -14.01
CA GLY A 75 -1.56 11.15 -14.08
C GLY A 75 -2.78 11.93 -14.58
N SER A 76 -2.93 13.18 -14.12
CA SER A 76 -3.97 14.10 -14.59
C SER A 76 -3.90 14.40 -16.11
N SER A 77 -2.75 14.18 -16.74
CA SER A 77 -2.52 14.30 -18.19
C SER A 77 -2.87 13.03 -18.99
N GLY A 78 -3.42 11.99 -18.34
CA GLY A 78 -3.75 10.71 -18.96
C GLY A 78 -2.57 9.73 -19.10
N ARG A 79 -1.32 10.18 -18.93
CA ARG A 79 -0.16 9.30 -18.88
C ARG A 79 0.20 8.95 -17.44
N PRO A 80 0.54 7.69 -17.14
CA PRO A 80 1.01 7.31 -15.81
C PRO A 80 2.26 8.10 -15.41
N LYS A 81 2.36 8.44 -14.11
CA LYS A 81 3.53 9.14 -13.56
C LYS A 81 4.17 8.27 -12.48
N GLY A 82 5.48 8.08 -12.56
CA GLY A 82 6.26 7.34 -11.58
C GLY A 82 6.51 8.18 -10.33
N VAL A 83 5.91 7.79 -9.21
CA VAL A 83 6.19 8.38 -7.89
C VAL A 83 7.38 7.65 -7.28
N GLN A 84 8.44 8.40 -6.98
CA GLN A 84 9.70 7.87 -6.45
C GLN A 84 9.72 8.03 -4.93
N ILE A 85 9.85 6.93 -4.22
CA ILE A 85 9.91 6.91 -2.77
C ILE A 85 11.29 6.45 -2.32
N SER A 86 11.94 7.26 -1.48
CA SER A 86 13.24 6.94 -0.91
C SER A 86 13.13 5.97 0.28
N HIS A 87 14.27 5.37 0.67
CA HIS A 87 14.32 4.57 1.90
C HIS A 87 13.95 5.40 3.14
N ARG A 88 14.31 6.70 3.19
CA ARG A 88 13.90 7.60 4.27
C ARG A 88 12.39 7.72 4.37
N ASN A 89 11.71 7.98 3.25
CA ASN A 89 10.25 8.10 3.23
C ASN A 89 9.60 6.81 3.73
N ALA A 90 9.98 5.67 3.14
CA ALA A 90 9.40 4.36 3.48
C ALA A 90 9.63 3.98 4.96
N VAL A 91 10.84 4.17 5.48
CA VAL A 91 11.15 3.87 6.89
C VAL A 91 10.41 4.79 7.84
N SER A 92 10.34 6.11 7.54
CA SER A 92 9.57 7.06 8.36
C SER A 92 8.10 6.66 8.45
N PHE A 93 7.49 6.31 7.32
CA PHE A 93 6.11 5.83 7.23
C PHE A 93 5.90 4.54 8.05
N LEU A 94 6.75 3.53 7.85
CA LEU A 94 6.61 2.24 8.54
C LEU A 94 6.77 2.36 10.04
N LEU A 95 7.73 3.17 10.52
CA LEU A 95 7.93 3.43 11.95
C LEU A 95 6.75 4.21 12.55
N ALA A 96 6.20 5.19 11.82
CA ALA A 96 5.00 5.90 12.23
C ALA A 96 3.80 4.95 12.32
N SER A 97 3.59 4.11 11.29
CA SER A 97 2.49 3.13 11.25
C SER A 97 2.61 2.09 12.36
N HIS A 98 3.82 1.63 12.68
CA HIS A 98 4.03 0.66 13.76
C HIS A 98 3.60 1.17 15.15
N ARG A 99 3.54 2.48 15.37
CA ARG A 99 3.02 3.07 16.62
C ARG A 99 1.50 2.93 16.73
N TYR A 100 0.78 2.95 15.63
CA TYR A 100 -0.67 2.76 15.58
C TYR A 100 -1.06 1.28 15.51
N PHE A 101 -0.27 0.51 14.79
CA PHE A 101 -0.48 -0.91 14.51
C PHE A 101 0.76 -1.70 14.96
N PRO A 102 0.90 -1.95 16.27
CA PRO A 102 2.09 -2.60 16.85
C PRO A 102 2.08 -4.11 16.59
N ILE A 103 2.25 -4.50 15.32
CA ILE A 103 2.37 -5.91 14.93
C ILE A 103 3.54 -6.56 15.67
N ARG A 104 3.32 -7.74 16.21
CA ARG A 104 4.27 -8.51 17.03
C ARG A 104 4.36 -9.95 16.56
N GLN A 105 5.29 -10.68 17.16
CA GLN A 105 5.34 -12.13 17.00
C GLN A 105 3.99 -12.75 17.41
N GLY A 106 3.43 -13.58 16.54
CA GLY A 106 2.10 -14.16 16.68
C GLY A 106 1.03 -13.49 15.84
N ASP A 107 1.18 -12.20 15.50
CA ASP A 107 0.27 -11.52 14.59
C ASP A 107 0.48 -11.96 13.14
N THR A 108 -0.60 -11.96 12.39
CA THR A 108 -0.60 -12.26 10.95
C THR A 108 -1.37 -11.19 10.19
N LEU A 109 -0.71 -10.55 9.23
CA LEU A 109 -1.35 -9.63 8.29
C LEU A 109 -1.68 -10.37 6.99
N LEU A 110 -2.94 -10.27 6.58
CA LEU A 110 -3.40 -10.80 5.29
C LEU A 110 -3.10 -9.77 4.19
N ALA A 111 -2.16 -10.09 3.29
CA ALA A 111 -1.75 -9.24 2.19
C ALA A 111 -2.61 -9.51 0.96
N VAL A 112 -3.45 -8.54 0.60
CA VAL A 112 -4.42 -8.62 -0.50
C VAL A 112 -4.15 -7.62 -1.61
N THR A 113 -3.20 -6.71 -1.43
CA THR A 113 -2.94 -5.64 -2.40
C THR A 113 -1.85 -6.03 -3.39
N THR A 114 -2.06 -5.72 -4.67
CA THR A 114 -1.03 -5.87 -5.70
C THR A 114 0.20 -5.01 -5.39
N LEU A 115 1.40 -5.49 -5.71
CA LEU A 115 2.66 -4.74 -5.55
C LEU A 115 2.68 -3.42 -6.34
N SER A 116 1.84 -3.30 -7.37
CA SER A 116 1.72 -2.08 -8.17
C SER A 116 0.90 -0.97 -7.51
N PHE A 117 0.38 -1.22 -6.31
CA PHE A 117 -0.30 -0.24 -5.48
C PHE A 117 0.47 -0.07 -4.15
N ASP A 118 0.78 1.17 -3.79
CA ASP A 118 1.69 1.49 -2.67
C ASP A 118 1.21 1.00 -1.29
N ILE A 119 -0.09 0.76 -1.12
CA ILE A 119 -0.69 0.14 0.06
C ILE A 119 0.00 -1.19 0.41
N SER A 120 0.48 -1.95 -0.59
CA SER A 120 1.22 -3.21 -0.41
C SER A 120 2.51 -3.04 0.41
N VAL A 121 3.09 -1.86 0.41
CA VAL A 121 4.31 -1.55 1.21
C VAL A 121 4.04 -1.75 2.70
N LEU A 122 2.89 -1.29 3.19
CA LEU A 122 2.49 -1.54 4.58
C LEU A 122 2.26 -3.04 4.82
N GLU A 123 1.56 -3.70 3.92
CA GLU A 123 1.19 -5.12 4.08
C GLU A 123 2.41 -6.06 4.16
N ILE A 124 3.49 -5.70 3.47
CA ILE A 124 4.71 -6.51 3.44
C ILE A 124 5.68 -6.10 4.55
N PHE A 125 5.99 -4.83 4.65
CA PHE A 125 7.11 -4.40 5.48
C PHE A 125 6.73 -4.13 6.93
N LEU A 126 5.47 -3.79 7.24
CA LEU A 126 5.05 -3.59 8.63
C LEU A 126 5.10 -4.88 9.46
N PRO A 127 4.57 -6.04 8.99
CA PRO A 127 4.74 -7.29 9.71
C PRO A 127 6.20 -7.70 9.89
N LEU A 128 7.04 -7.54 8.86
CA LEU A 128 8.46 -7.87 8.94
C LEU A 128 9.20 -7.00 9.97
N LEU A 129 8.84 -5.72 10.07
CA LEU A 129 9.40 -4.80 11.06
C LEU A 129 9.06 -5.22 12.50
N GLY A 130 7.84 -5.70 12.73
CA GLY A 130 7.33 -6.10 14.04
C GLY A 130 7.60 -7.55 14.42
N GLY A 131 8.15 -8.38 13.51
CA GLY A 131 8.36 -9.82 13.72
C GLY A 131 7.08 -10.65 13.60
N GLY A 132 6.04 -10.11 12.95
CA GLY A 132 4.81 -10.80 12.60
C GLY A 132 4.93 -11.66 11.35
N ARG A 133 3.81 -12.17 10.87
CA ARG A 133 3.69 -13.01 9.67
C ARG A 133 2.93 -12.28 8.58
N ILE A 134 3.26 -12.62 7.34
CA ILE A 134 2.51 -12.21 6.15
C ILE A 134 1.82 -13.45 5.60
N ARG A 135 0.50 -13.36 5.40
CA ARG A 135 -0.27 -14.34 4.65
C ARG A 135 -0.55 -13.78 3.26
N LEU A 136 0.16 -14.27 2.27
CA LEU A 136 -0.07 -13.90 0.87
C LEU A 136 -1.26 -14.69 0.31
N VAL A 137 -2.09 -14.02 -0.48
CA VAL A 137 -3.21 -14.65 -1.20
C VAL A 137 -3.11 -14.40 -2.70
N SER A 138 -3.66 -15.32 -3.47
CA SER A 138 -3.75 -15.16 -4.92
C SER A 138 -4.77 -14.08 -5.28
N ARG A 139 -4.61 -13.51 -6.46
CA ARG A 139 -5.55 -12.51 -6.99
C ARG A 139 -6.98 -13.04 -7.11
N ASP A 140 -7.13 -14.29 -7.52
CA ASP A 140 -8.43 -14.93 -7.65
C ASP A 140 -9.14 -15.03 -6.29
N ALA A 141 -8.40 -15.37 -5.23
CA ALA A 141 -8.94 -15.41 -3.88
C ALA A 141 -9.40 -14.04 -3.35
N ILE A 142 -8.72 -12.95 -3.75
CA ILE A 142 -9.12 -11.57 -3.37
C ILE A 142 -10.43 -11.16 -4.03
N SER A 143 -10.64 -11.60 -5.27
CA SER A 143 -11.84 -11.29 -6.05
C SER A 143 -13.06 -12.15 -5.65
N ASP A 144 -12.83 -13.26 -4.94
CA ASP A 144 -13.84 -14.18 -4.43
C ASP A 144 -14.06 -13.94 -2.93
N GLY A 145 -15.16 -13.23 -2.60
CA GLY A 145 -15.50 -12.92 -1.20
C GLY A 145 -15.68 -14.18 -0.33
N ALA A 146 -16.13 -15.29 -0.88
CA ALA A 146 -16.27 -16.54 -0.13
C ALA A 146 -14.93 -17.19 0.20
N GLN A 147 -13.96 -17.13 -0.72
CA GLN A 147 -12.59 -17.58 -0.42
C GLN A 147 -11.92 -16.70 0.62
N LEU A 148 -12.03 -15.38 0.48
CA LEU A 148 -11.47 -14.42 1.43
C LEU A 148 -12.09 -14.60 2.82
N GLN A 149 -13.40 -14.81 2.90
CA GLN A 149 -14.10 -15.12 4.15
C GLN A 149 -13.55 -16.39 4.81
N ARG A 150 -13.37 -17.50 4.07
CA ARG A 150 -12.81 -18.74 4.62
C ARG A 150 -11.42 -18.52 5.21
N ILE A 151 -10.53 -17.81 4.49
CA ILE A 151 -9.19 -17.51 5.00
C ILE A 151 -9.28 -16.76 6.35
N LEU A 152 -10.16 -15.76 6.47
CA LEU A 152 -10.35 -14.99 7.70
C LEU A 152 -11.00 -15.79 8.83
N GLN A 153 -11.74 -16.86 8.52
CA GLN A 153 -12.36 -17.75 9.51
C GLN A 153 -11.42 -18.88 9.96
N ASP A 154 -10.66 -19.44 9.02
CA ASP A 154 -9.87 -20.66 9.25
C ASP A 154 -8.43 -20.36 9.70
N GLU A 155 -7.91 -19.16 9.41
CA GLU A 155 -6.54 -18.77 9.73
C GLU A 155 -6.51 -17.64 10.78
N PRO A 156 -5.48 -17.58 11.65
CA PRO A 156 -5.37 -16.60 12.73
C PRO A 156 -4.91 -15.22 12.19
N ILE A 157 -5.75 -14.60 11.36
CA ILE A 157 -5.49 -13.28 10.82
C ILE A 157 -5.84 -12.21 11.86
N THR A 158 -4.89 -11.35 12.19
CA THR A 158 -5.07 -10.26 13.16
C THR A 158 -5.11 -8.87 12.52
N TYR A 159 -4.61 -8.75 11.27
CA TYR A 159 -4.62 -7.50 10.51
C TYR A 159 -5.07 -7.75 9.08
N LEU A 160 -5.95 -6.88 8.59
CA LEU A 160 -6.33 -6.81 7.17
C LEU A 160 -6.44 -5.35 6.75
N GLN A 161 -5.70 -5.01 5.70
CA GLN A 161 -5.84 -3.73 5.01
C GLN A 161 -6.53 -3.95 3.67
N ALA A 162 -7.53 -3.15 3.36
CA ALA A 162 -8.24 -3.25 2.09
C ALA A 162 -8.92 -1.93 1.72
N THR A 163 -9.29 -1.80 0.43
CA THR A 163 -10.11 -0.68 -0.03
C THR A 163 -11.57 -0.86 0.36
N PRO A 164 -12.38 0.21 0.44
CA PRO A 164 -13.83 0.11 0.62
C PRO A 164 -14.51 -0.89 -0.33
N SER A 165 -14.02 -0.99 -1.56
CA SER A 165 -14.52 -1.94 -2.56
C SER A 165 -14.29 -3.39 -2.14
N THR A 166 -13.11 -3.75 -1.67
CA THR A 166 -12.79 -5.09 -1.18
C THR A 166 -13.58 -5.43 0.10
N TRP A 167 -13.71 -4.49 1.04
CA TRP A 167 -14.55 -4.66 2.23
C TRP A 167 -16.01 -4.95 1.90
N LYS A 168 -16.58 -4.26 0.89
CA LYS A 168 -17.94 -4.54 0.41
C LYS A 168 -18.10 -5.94 -0.16
N ILE A 169 -17.11 -6.43 -0.91
CA ILE A 169 -17.11 -7.81 -1.44
C ILE A 169 -17.16 -8.81 -0.28
N LEU A 170 -16.32 -8.61 0.73
CA LEU A 170 -16.24 -9.47 1.91
C LEU A 170 -17.54 -9.47 2.72
N LEU A 171 -18.14 -8.29 2.99
CA LEU A 171 -19.44 -8.20 3.69
C LEU A 171 -20.57 -8.88 2.90
N LYS A 172 -20.57 -8.77 1.57
CA LYS A 172 -21.58 -9.44 0.72
C LYS A 172 -21.48 -10.97 0.76
N SER A 173 -20.35 -11.54 1.10
CA SER A 173 -20.21 -13.00 1.29
C SER A 173 -20.78 -13.48 2.63
N GLY A 174 -21.28 -12.57 3.48
CA GLY A 174 -21.80 -12.90 4.80
C GLY A 174 -20.75 -12.87 5.91
N TRP A 175 -19.56 -12.36 5.62
CA TRP A 175 -18.53 -12.18 6.65
C TRP A 175 -18.89 -11.01 7.58
N HIS A 176 -18.52 -11.17 8.84
CA HIS A 176 -18.62 -10.14 9.87
C HIS A 176 -17.28 -9.98 10.60
N SER A 177 -16.96 -8.75 11.00
CA SER A 177 -15.77 -8.51 11.82
C SER A 177 -15.88 -9.17 13.19
N HIS A 178 -14.77 -9.34 13.87
CA HIS A 178 -14.73 -9.93 15.21
C HIS A 178 -13.70 -9.20 16.08
N PRO A 179 -13.83 -9.26 17.42
CA PRO A 179 -12.78 -8.75 18.31
C PRO A 179 -11.43 -9.44 18.01
N GLY A 180 -10.36 -8.67 18.03
CA GLY A 180 -9.01 -9.16 17.71
C GLY A 180 -8.57 -8.94 16.26
N LEU A 181 -9.48 -8.52 15.35
CA LEU A 181 -9.10 -8.10 14.01
C LEU A 181 -8.95 -6.57 13.95
N THR A 182 -7.79 -6.12 13.51
CA THR A 182 -7.53 -4.72 13.15
C THR A 182 -7.72 -4.55 11.65
N MET A 183 -8.66 -3.69 11.29
CA MET A 183 -9.07 -3.41 9.92
C MET A 183 -8.58 -2.03 9.48
N LEU A 184 -7.84 -1.96 8.39
CA LEU A 184 -7.41 -0.70 7.78
C LEU A 184 -8.20 -0.51 6.48
N CYS A 185 -8.82 0.64 6.31
CA CYS A 185 -9.62 0.97 5.15
C CYS A 185 -9.14 2.28 4.53
N GLY A 186 -8.77 2.26 3.26
CA GLY A 186 -8.28 3.45 2.57
C GLY A 186 -8.15 3.27 1.06
N GLY A 187 -7.55 4.25 0.38
CA GLY A 187 -7.43 4.29 -1.08
C GLY A 187 -8.68 4.81 -1.81
N GLU A 188 -9.83 4.81 -1.14
CA GLU A 188 -11.10 5.36 -1.61
C GLU A 188 -11.83 6.01 -0.42
N ALA A 189 -12.79 6.90 -0.69
CA ALA A 189 -13.63 7.45 0.38
C ALA A 189 -14.49 6.35 1.02
N MET A 190 -14.36 6.17 2.34
CA MET A 190 -15.12 5.16 3.08
C MET A 190 -16.53 5.68 3.39
N PRO A 191 -17.62 5.00 2.94
CA PRO A 191 -18.98 5.37 3.30
C PRO A 191 -19.28 5.10 4.77
N VAL A 192 -20.05 5.96 5.43
CA VAL A 192 -20.49 5.79 6.82
C VAL A 192 -21.20 4.44 7.05
N ALA A 193 -22.09 4.05 6.11
CA ALA A 193 -22.78 2.77 6.20
C ALA A 193 -21.82 1.57 6.20
N LEU A 194 -20.73 1.63 5.40
CA LEU A 194 -19.70 0.59 5.39
C LEU A 194 -18.96 0.55 6.73
N ALA A 195 -18.57 1.70 7.26
CA ALA A 195 -17.87 1.79 8.54
C ALA A 195 -18.69 1.18 9.69
N ASN A 196 -19.98 1.52 9.76
CA ASN A 196 -20.89 0.98 10.77
C ASN A 196 -21.09 -0.54 10.63
N GLN A 197 -21.11 -1.08 9.40
CA GLN A 197 -21.15 -2.53 9.18
C GLN A 197 -19.85 -3.22 9.62
N LEU A 198 -18.68 -2.63 9.32
CA LEU A 198 -17.39 -3.19 9.69
C LEU A 198 -17.16 -3.17 11.20
N THR A 199 -17.62 -2.14 11.91
CA THR A 199 -17.44 -2.03 13.37
C THR A 199 -18.45 -2.84 14.17
N ALA A 200 -19.57 -3.27 13.58
CA ALA A 200 -20.65 -3.98 14.27
C ALA A 200 -20.23 -5.30 14.95
N GLY A 201 -19.20 -5.99 14.41
CA GLY A 201 -18.69 -7.24 14.97
C GLY A 201 -17.58 -7.08 16.03
N GLY A 202 -17.24 -5.85 16.41
CA GLY A 202 -16.28 -5.54 17.48
C GLY A 202 -14.81 -5.53 17.07
N GLY A 203 -14.49 -5.66 15.78
CA GLY A 203 -13.14 -5.41 15.26
C GLY A 203 -12.77 -3.93 15.27
N GLN A 204 -11.49 -3.61 15.40
CA GLN A 204 -11.01 -2.24 15.38
C GLN A 204 -10.85 -1.74 13.93
N LEU A 205 -11.55 -0.67 13.56
CA LEU A 205 -11.49 -0.09 12.21
C LEU A 205 -10.73 1.22 12.20
N TRP A 206 -9.85 1.38 11.21
CA TRP A 206 -9.10 2.60 10.94
C TRP A 206 -9.39 3.12 9.54
N ASN A 207 -9.73 4.40 9.42
CA ASN A 207 -9.76 5.11 8.15
C ASN A 207 -8.37 5.65 7.87
N CYS A 208 -7.82 5.29 6.70
CA CYS A 208 -6.47 5.64 6.28
C CYS A 208 -6.55 6.54 5.04
N TYR A 209 -5.87 7.68 5.08
CA TYR A 209 -5.81 8.61 3.95
C TYR A 209 -4.36 9.02 3.65
N GLY A 210 -4.00 9.00 2.39
CA GLY A 210 -2.73 9.49 1.87
C GLY A 210 -2.64 9.30 0.36
N PRO A 211 -2.12 10.27 -0.40
CA PRO A 211 -1.73 10.07 -1.79
C PRO A 211 -0.36 9.35 -1.85
N THR A 212 -0.08 8.67 -2.94
CA THR A 212 1.19 7.96 -3.17
C THR A 212 2.41 8.88 -3.02
N GLU A 213 2.27 10.16 -3.39
CA GLU A 213 3.30 11.18 -3.27
C GLU A 213 3.68 11.54 -1.82
N THR A 214 2.90 11.09 -0.84
CA THR A 214 3.19 11.26 0.59
C THR A 214 3.42 9.93 1.30
N THR A 215 3.81 8.90 0.57
CA THR A 215 4.18 7.56 1.04
C THR A 215 3.05 6.85 1.76
N VAL A 216 2.16 6.25 0.99
CA VAL A 216 1.07 5.36 1.39
C VAL A 216 -0.02 6.06 2.21
N TRP A 217 0.21 6.33 3.50
CA TRP A 217 -0.77 6.99 4.38
C TRP A 217 -0.15 8.17 5.13
N SER A 218 -0.88 9.28 5.14
CA SER A 218 -0.47 10.51 5.83
C SER A 218 -1.27 10.77 7.09
N THR A 219 -2.49 10.23 7.16
CA THR A 219 -3.38 10.40 8.32
C THR A 219 -4.11 9.12 8.66
N TYR A 220 -4.44 8.96 9.96
CA TYR A 220 -5.23 7.87 10.50
C TYR A 220 -6.35 8.38 11.38
N GLU A 221 -7.51 7.71 11.31
CA GLU A 221 -8.65 7.91 12.22
C GLU A 221 -9.16 6.56 12.71
N CYS A 222 -9.20 6.38 14.03
CA CYS A 222 -9.89 5.24 14.62
C CYS A 222 -11.39 5.47 14.53
N VAL A 223 -12.11 4.54 13.93
CA VAL A 223 -13.54 4.69 13.63
C VAL A 223 -14.34 3.99 14.70
N GLU A 224 -15.08 4.78 15.49
CA GLU A 224 -15.98 4.27 16.52
C GLU A 224 -17.27 3.70 15.91
N PRO A 225 -17.93 2.71 16.56
CA PRO A 225 -19.21 2.21 16.12
C PRO A 225 -20.31 3.29 16.18
N GLY A 226 -21.24 3.27 15.22
CA GLY A 226 -22.42 4.13 15.22
C GLY A 226 -22.15 5.59 14.85
N ILE A 227 -21.06 5.86 14.14
CA ILE A 227 -20.73 7.21 13.66
C ILE A 227 -21.73 7.67 12.59
N ASP A 228 -21.88 8.99 12.49
CA ASP A 228 -22.65 9.68 11.46
C ASP A 228 -21.77 10.39 10.41
N ARG A 229 -20.48 10.52 10.70
CA ARG A 229 -19.50 11.16 9.83
C ARG A 229 -18.14 10.49 9.94
N ILE A 230 -17.45 10.35 8.80
CA ILE A 230 -16.06 9.90 8.71
C ILE A 230 -15.16 11.08 8.39
N THR A 231 -14.03 11.18 9.09
CA THR A 231 -12.96 12.12 8.81
C THR A 231 -11.74 11.38 8.29
N ILE A 232 -10.78 12.11 7.71
CA ILE A 232 -9.48 11.53 7.34
C ILE A 232 -8.54 11.43 8.54
N GLY A 233 -8.96 11.89 9.71
CA GLY A 233 -8.21 11.80 10.94
C GLY A 233 -7.09 12.82 11.08
N ARG A 234 -6.02 12.40 11.77
CA ARG A 234 -4.89 13.22 12.13
C ARG A 234 -3.62 12.75 11.44
N PRO A 235 -2.65 13.66 11.18
CA PRO A 235 -1.35 13.30 10.65
C PRO A 235 -0.67 12.22 11.48
N ILE A 236 -0.04 11.27 10.80
CA ILE A 236 0.81 10.27 11.45
C ILE A 236 2.08 10.92 12.02
N ALA A 237 2.85 10.18 12.80
CA ALA A 237 4.06 10.73 13.41
C ALA A 237 5.02 11.29 12.36
N ASN A 238 5.53 12.49 12.62
CA ASN A 238 6.41 13.31 11.77
C ASN A 238 5.75 13.94 10.54
N GLU A 239 4.50 13.59 10.20
CA GLU A 239 3.73 14.27 9.15
C GLU A 239 3.03 15.52 9.69
N LYS A 240 2.75 16.47 8.80
CA LYS A 240 2.02 17.69 9.08
C LYS A 240 0.91 17.88 8.06
N ALA A 241 -0.24 18.33 8.51
CA ALA A 241 -1.36 18.67 7.65
C ALA A 241 -1.77 20.12 7.91
N TYR A 242 -1.93 20.88 6.84
CA TYR A 242 -2.34 22.28 6.88
C TYR A 242 -3.55 22.47 5.98
N ILE A 243 -4.53 23.23 6.45
CA ILE A 243 -5.64 23.71 5.61
C ILE A 243 -5.35 25.16 5.28
N LEU A 244 -5.05 25.43 4.01
CA LEU A 244 -4.60 26.73 3.56
C LEU A 244 -5.57 27.36 2.55
N ASP A 245 -5.60 28.68 2.51
CA ASP A 245 -6.30 29.47 1.50
C ASP A 245 -5.48 29.59 0.19
N ALA A 246 -6.01 30.33 -0.79
CA ALA A 246 -5.34 30.58 -2.07
C ALA A 246 -4.02 31.40 -1.95
N ARG A 247 -3.78 32.05 -0.80
CA ARG A 247 -2.55 32.77 -0.48
C ARG A 247 -1.58 31.94 0.37
N LEU A 248 -1.85 30.65 0.54
CA LEU A 248 -1.09 29.70 1.38
C LEU A 248 -1.06 30.13 2.87
N GLN A 249 -2.11 30.81 3.35
CA GLN A 249 -2.25 31.14 4.76
C GLN A 249 -3.20 30.14 5.45
N PRO A 250 -2.92 29.72 6.70
CA PRO A 250 -3.81 28.85 7.44
C PRO A 250 -5.20 29.48 7.59
N VAL A 251 -6.24 28.70 7.29
CA VAL A 251 -7.63 29.13 7.50
C VAL A 251 -8.08 28.90 8.94
N PRO A 252 -9.01 29.69 9.48
CA PRO A 252 -9.61 29.43 10.79
C PRO A 252 -10.34 28.08 10.85
N ILE A 253 -10.52 27.54 12.06
CA ILE A 253 -11.28 26.29 12.29
C ILE A 253 -12.71 26.45 11.75
N GLY A 254 -13.15 25.45 10.96
CA GLY A 254 -14.46 25.44 10.31
C GLY A 254 -14.53 26.13 8.95
N VAL A 255 -13.47 26.78 8.53
CA VAL A 255 -13.37 27.39 7.18
C VAL A 255 -12.77 26.37 6.21
N THR A 256 -13.37 26.26 5.02
CA THR A 256 -12.88 25.37 3.94
C THR A 256 -11.61 25.94 3.32
N GLY A 257 -10.64 25.07 3.06
CA GLY A 257 -9.39 25.37 2.38
C GLY A 257 -8.83 24.14 1.65
N VAL A 258 -7.62 24.26 1.14
CA VAL A 258 -6.91 23.15 0.47
C VAL A 258 -6.02 22.44 1.49
N LEU A 259 -6.08 21.12 1.51
CA LEU A 259 -5.21 20.30 2.35
C LEU A 259 -3.80 20.25 1.76
N TYR A 260 -2.82 20.65 2.55
CA TYR A 260 -1.40 20.52 2.27
C TYR A 260 -0.78 19.55 3.27
N ILE A 261 0.01 18.60 2.77
CA ILE A 261 0.71 17.61 3.57
C ILE A 261 2.21 17.89 3.47
N GLY A 262 2.91 17.83 4.59
CA GLY A 262 4.34 18.04 4.68
C GLY A 262 4.95 17.10 5.71
N GLY A 263 6.21 16.79 5.54
CA GLY A 263 6.94 15.88 6.43
C GLY A 263 7.87 14.95 5.66
N PRO A 264 8.54 14.02 6.35
CA PRO A 264 9.48 13.09 5.74
C PRO A 264 8.83 12.05 4.83
N GLY A 265 7.49 11.90 4.83
CA GLY A 265 6.78 11.04 3.90
C GLY A 265 6.58 11.66 2.51
N VAL A 266 6.76 12.98 2.38
CA VAL A 266 6.60 13.66 1.08
C VAL A 266 7.74 13.25 0.16
N SER A 267 7.41 12.68 -1.01
CA SER A 267 8.37 12.32 -2.05
C SER A 267 9.03 13.56 -2.64
N ASP A 268 10.27 13.44 -3.10
CA ASP A 268 10.95 14.57 -3.75
C ASP A 268 10.29 14.88 -5.10
N ARG A 269 9.89 16.13 -5.31
CA ARG A 269 9.20 16.60 -6.55
C ARG A 269 10.03 16.48 -7.83
N LYS A 270 11.32 16.14 -7.76
CA LYS A 270 12.16 15.89 -8.94
C LYS A 270 11.81 14.59 -9.65
N SER A 271 10.88 13.86 -9.14
CA SER A 271 10.51 12.52 -9.55
C SER A 271 9.27 12.41 -10.41
N VAL A 272 8.88 13.48 -11.06
CA VAL A 272 7.94 13.40 -12.18
C VAL A 272 8.79 13.53 -13.44
N VAL A 273 9.27 12.41 -13.95
CA VAL A 273 9.84 12.36 -15.29
C VAL A 273 8.73 12.47 -16.30
#